data_1c728ab3495d2d883436bca39fe215d7
#
_entry.id   1c728ab3495d2d883436bca39fe215d7
#
_cell.length_a   1.000
_cell.length_b   1.000
_cell.length_c   1.000
_cell.angle_alpha   90.00
_cell.angle_beta   90.00
_cell.angle_gamma   90.00
#
_symmetry.space_group_name_H-M   'P 1'
#
loop_
_entity.id
_entity.type
_entity.pdbx_description
1 polymer ?
#
loop_
_entity_poly.entity_id
_entity_poly.type
_entity_poly.pdbx_seq_one_letter_code
_entity_poly.pdbx_strand_id
1 'polypeptide(L)'
;MIGKITYPVLVDIDLHNRHHVETLRRELPKRSRADALIFAVHSDDRAAIVQAKILGGTFLVRKPLKIDEVRFCLDSRPKAADPPANGVPVAMSATAAVLDHAMSALRTGVPLDITPVAKTAQQLVSAIAEVGIDAWLNAVRNHHEGTFQHCMLVTGVATAYGHGTALPPPEVVKLATAGLLHDIGKASITTDILDKPGRLTDVEYAIIKRHPTEGYEFLRAHSLVGKDVLAAVRDHHEFLDGSGYPAGLTRAEIAPLTRILTVCDIYAAMIEERSYKPPMPPQQAIEVLKSMARSGKVEDRIVDGLSRTIGV
;
A
#
# COMPACT_ATOMS: atom_id res chain seq x y z
N MET A 1 -5.99 38.83 8.66
CA MET A 1 -5.83 37.39 8.88
C MET A 1 -7.19 36.74 8.63
N ILE A 2 -7.43 36.18 7.44
CA ILE A 2 -8.66 35.46 7.14
C ILE A 2 -8.51 34.10 7.78
N GLY A 3 -9.33 33.76 8.77
CA GLY A 3 -9.30 32.51 9.50
C GLY A 3 -9.40 31.32 8.55
N LYS A 4 -8.67 30.24 8.84
CA LYS A 4 -8.76 28.97 8.10
C LYS A 4 -10.22 28.51 8.13
N ILE A 5 -10.82 28.40 6.95
CA ILE A 5 -12.19 27.89 6.80
C ILE A 5 -12.13 26.38 7.08
N THR A 6 -12.82 25.92 8.13
CA THR A 6 -12.87 24.53 8.61
C THR A 6 -14.19 23.83 8.25
N TYR A 7 -14.80 24.18 7.11
CA TYR A 7 -16.06 23.58 6.69
C TYR A 7 -15.85 22.54 5.57
N PRO A 8 -16.66 21.47 5.55
CA PRO A 8 -16.67 20.53 4.43
C PRO A 8 -17.08 21.25 3.15
N VAL A 9 -16.51 20.84 2.03
CA VAL A 9 -16.80 21.43 0.73
C VAL A 9 -17.28 20.37 -0.22
N LEU A 10 -18.47 20.60 -0.77
CA LEU A 10 -18.99 19.85 -1.90
C LEU A 10 -18.58 20.55 -3.20
N VAL A 11 -17.87 19.80 -4.06
CA VAL A 11 -17.43 20.24 -5.38
C VAL A 11 -18.31 19.56 -6.43
N ASP A 12 -19.14 20.34 -7.10
CA ASP A 12 -20.00 19.91 -8.22
C ASP A 12 -19.70 20.74 -9.45
N ILE A 13 -18.67 20.30 -10.21
CA ILE A 13 -18.22 20.97 -11.44
C ILE A 13 -17.86 19.92 -12.48
N ASP A 14 -17.70 20.38 -13.73
CA ASP A 14 -17.15 19.55 -14.80
C ASP A 14 -15.63 19.40 -14.66
N LEU A 15 -15.20 18.19 -14.28
CA LEU A 15 -13.79 17.84 -14.09
C LEU A 15 -13.05 17.53 -15.41
N HIS A 16 -13.75 17.48 -16.55
CA HIS A 16 -13.11 17.46 -17.87
C HIS A 16 -12.71 18.87 -18.33
N ASN A 17 -13.30 19.91 -17.74
CA ASN A 17 -12.96 21.27 -18.07
C ASN A 17 -11.62 21.67 -17.40
N ARG A 18 -10.60 21.84 -18.24
CA ARG A 18 -9.24 22.18 -17.79
C ARG A 18 -9.19 23.44 -16.93
N HIS A 19 -9.98 24.46 -17.28
CA HIS A 19 -10.03 25.71 -16.52
C HIS A 19 -10.60 25.51 -15.09
N HIS A 20 -11.62 24.66 -14.94
CA HIS A 20 -12.18 24.31 -13.63
C HIS A 20 -11.14 23.58 -12.79
N VAL A 21 -10.43 22.62 -13.35
CA VAL A 21 -9.38 21.85 -12.67
C VAL A 21 -8.22 22.74 -12.22
N GLU A 22 -7.75 23.64 -13.10
CA GLU A 22 -6.67 24.59 -12.77
C GLU A 22 -7.10 25.57 -11.67
N THR A 23 -8.34 26.03 -11.70
CA THR A 23 -8.90 26.88 -10.64
C THR A 23 -8.92 26.16 -9.30
N LEU A 24 -9.41 24.91 -9.28
CA LEU A 24 -9.39 24.10 -8.05
C LEU A 24 -7.96 23.86 -7.53
N ARG A 25 -7.02 23.52 -8.40
CA ARG A 25 -5.60 23.32 -8.00
C ARG A 25 -5.01 24.57 -7.34
N ARG A 26 -5.40 25.76 -7.78
CA ARG A 26 -4.94 27.02 -7.20
C ARG A 26 -5.60 27.34 -5.85
N GLU A 27 -6.87 26.98 -5.69
CA GLU A 27 -7.64 27.36 -4.51
C GLU A 27 -7.60 26.32 -3.38
N LEU A 28 -7.53 25.01 -3.70
CA LEU A 28 -7.53 23.92 -2.73
C LEU A 28 -6.30 23.88 -1.79
N PRO A 29 -5.06 24.21 -2.21
CA PRO A 29 -3.89 24.17 -1.33
C PRO A 29 -3.95 25.14 -0.15
N LYS A 30 -4.85 26.14 -0.19
CA LYS A 30 -5.05 27.10 0.89
C LYS A 30 -5.84 26.54 2.08
N ARG A 31 -6.30 25.28 1.99
CA ARG A 31 -7.16 24.63 2.98
C ARG A 31 -6.37 23.70 3.92
N SER A 32 -6.89 23.53 5.11
CA SER A 32 -6.41 22.51 6.04
C SER A 32 -6.82 21.12 5.53
N ARG A 33 -5.93 20.14 5.61
CA ARG A 33 -6.21 18.72 5.25
C ARG A 33 -7.32 18.06 6.10
N ALA A 34 -7.78 18.72 7.18
CA ALA A 34 -8.85 18.22 8.05
C ALA A 34 -10.26 18.44 7.48
N ASP A 35 -10.40 19.22 6.40
CA ASP A 35 -11.70 19.53 5.84
C ASP A 35 -12.13 18.45 4.84
N ALA A 36 -13.34 17.92 4.98
CA ALA A 36 -13.90 16.98 4.04
C ALA A 36 -14.10 17.66 2.68
N LEU A 37 -13.47 17.12 1.63
CA LEU A 37 -13.60 17.55 0.26
C LEU A 37 -14.38 16.49 -0.51
N ILE A 38 -15.66 16.77 -0.79
CA ILE A 38 -16.61 15.85 -1.40
C ILE A 38 -16.75 16.22 -2.88
N PHE A 39 -16.47 15.31 -3.79
CA PHE A 39 -16.70 15.51 -5.23
C PHE A 39 -17.95 14.80 -5.71
N ALA A 40 -18.78 15.52 -6.49
CA ALA A 40 -19.93 14.96 -7.16
C ALA A 40 -19.54 14.51 -8.58
N VAL A 41 -19.61 13.20 -8.85
CA VAL A 41 -19.19 12.61 -10.12
C VAL A 41 -20.26 11.65 -10.68
N HIS A 42 -20.28 11.42 -11.98
CA HIS A 42 -21.08 10.34 -12.56
C HIS A 42 -20.39 8.99 -12.35
N SER A 43 -21.17 7.93 -12.09
CA SER A 43 -20.64 6.62 -11.73
C SER A 43 -19.82 5.93 -12.82
N ASP A 44 -20.04 6.30 -14.06
CA ASP A 44 -19.38 5.80 -15.27
C ASP A 44 -18.23 6.70 -15.76
N ASP A 45 -18.05 7.87 -15.13
CA ASP A 45 -17.03 8.85 -15.50
C ASP A 45 -15.71 8.60 -14.75
N ARG A 46 -14.96 7.62 -15.26
CA ARG A 46 -13.66 7.25 -14.68
C ARG A 46 -12.66 8.40 -14.67
N ALA A 47 -12.64 9.22 -15.70
CA ALA A 47 -11.69 10.34 -15.79
C ALA A 47 -11.98 11.39 -14.72
N ALA A 48 -13.25 11.74 -14.51
CA ALA A 48 -13.65 12.65 -13.43
C ALA A 48 -13.37 12.08 -12.04
N ILE A 49 -13.57 10.77 -11.83
CA ILE A 49 -13.23 10.07 -10.58
C ILE A 49 -11.74 10.19 -10.26
N VAL A 50 -10.88 9.87 -11.23
CA VAL A 50 -9.42 9.98 -11.09
C VAL A 50 -9.02 11.44 -10.84
N GLN A 51 -9.59 12.38 -11.58
CA GLN A 51 -9.28 13.79 -11.42
C GLN A 51 -9.70 14.33 -10.03
N ALA A 52 -10.87 13.92 -9.52
CA ALA A 52 -11.33 14.27 -8.17
C ALA A 52 -10.35 13.78 -7.10
N LYS A 53 -9.83 12.56 -7.24
CA LYS A 53 -8.82 11.99 -6.32
C LYS A 53 -7.50 12.75 -6.37
N ILE A 54 -6.99 13.06 -7.58
CA ILE A 54 -5.77 13.88 -7.77
C ILE A 54 -5.90 15.26 -7.11
N LEU A 55 -7.12 15.82 -7.08
CA LEU A 55 -7.42 17.09 -6.43
C LEU A 55 -7.58 16.99 -4.90
N GLY A 56 -7.41 15.80 -4.33
CA GLY A 56 -7.48 15.56 -2.88
C GLY A 56 -8.90 15.32 -2.37
N GLY A 57 -9.79 14.81 -3.21
CA GLY A 57 -11.15 14.42 -2.81
C GLY A 57 -11.13 13.38 -1.70
N THR A 58 -11.77 13.71 -0.57
CA THR A 58 -11.91 12.82 0.60
C THR A 58 -13.05 11.82 0.38
N PHE A 59 -14.13 12.28 -0.28
CA PHE A 59 -15.30 11.48 -0.60
C PHE A 59 -15.75 11.73 -2.03
N LEU A 60 -16.35 10.70 -2.64
CA LEU A 60 -17.02 10.78 -3.93
C LEU A 60 -18.50 10.46 -3.74
N VAL A 61 -19.38 11.34 -4.22
CA VAL A 61 -20.81 11.12 -4.25
C VAL A 61 -21.30 11.05 -5.68
N ARG A 62 -22.27 10.20 -5.93
CA ARG A 62 -22.80 9.96 -7.29
C ARG A 62 -23.83 11.02 -7.68
N LYS A 63 -23.84 11.36 -8.95
CA LYS A 63 -24.91 12.16 -9.54
C LYS A 63 -26.02 11.23 -10.07
N PRO A 64 -27.32 11.59 -9.91
CA PRO A 64 -27.82 12.80 -9.21
C PRO A 64 -27.58 12.74 -7.71
N LEU A 65 -27.26 13.88 -7.10
CA LEU A 65 -26.94 13.98 -5.67
C LEU A 65 -28.12 13.53 -4.80
N LYS A 66 -27.86 12.62 -3.88
CA LYS A 66 -28.79 12.20 -2.83
C LYS A 66 -28.35 12.79 -1.49
N ILE A 67 -29.28 13.43 -0.80
CA ILE A 67 -29.00 14.10 0.50
C ILE A 67 -28.42 13.09 1.50
N ASP A 68 -28.90 11.86 1.52
CA ASP A 68 -28.46 10.83 2.47
C ASP A 68 -26.98 10.41 2.21
N GLU A 69 -26.54 10.35 0.94
CA GLU A 69 -25.15 10.06 0.60
C GLU A 69 -24.22 11.21 1.04
N VAL A 70 -24.63 12.46 0.82
CA VAL A 70 -23.87 13.63 1.27
C VAL A 70 -23.84 13.69 2.80
N ARG A 71 -24.97 13.43 3.47
CA ARG A 71 -25.04 13.37 4.94
C ARG A 71 -24.14 12.27 5.48
N PHE A 72 -24.17 11.06 4.88
CA PHE A 72 -23.27 9.98 5.24
C PHE A 72 -21.79 10.40 5.15
N CYS A 73 -21.37 11.08 4.07
CA CYS A 73 -20.02 11.62 3.95
C CYS A 73 -19.68 12.66 5.04
N LEU A 74 -20.68 13.46 5.43
CA LEU A 74 -20.52 14.46 6.50
C LEU A 74 -20.47 13.83 7.90
N ASP A 75 -21.23 12.76 8.14
CA ASP A 75 -21.29 12.05 9.42
C ASP A 75 -20.13 11.05 9.58
N SER A 76 -19.66 10.49 8.46
CA SER A 76 -18.47 9.61 8.37
C SER A 76 -17.14 10.39 8.43
N ARG A 77 -17.21 11.72 8.64
CA ARG A 77 -16.00 12.46 9.00
C ARG A 77 -15.35 11.79 10.19
N PRO A 78 -14.05 11.50 10.15
CA PRO A 78 -13.36 11.18 11.39
C PRO A 78 -13.71 12.35 12.34
N LYS A 79 -14.54 12.08 13.36
CA LYS A 79 -14.66 13.01 14.51
C LYS A 79 -13.23 13.40 14.80
N ALA A 80 -12.98 14.71 15.01
CA ALA A 80 -11.67 15.17 15.39
C ALA A 80 -11.15 14.24 16.49
N ALA A 81 -10.64 13.10 16.07
CA ALA A 81 -9.81 12.25 16.85
C ALA A 81 -8.58 13.12 17.07
N ASP A 82 -8.01 13.05 18.22
CA ASP A 82 -6.74 13.65 18.57
C ASP A 82 -5.85 13.72 17.34
N PRO A 83 -5.15 14.83 17.09
CA PRO A 83 -4.37 15.02 15.88
C PRO A 83 -3.58 13.74 15.66
N PRO A 84 -3.68 13.09 14.46
CA PRO A 84 -2.98 11.85 14.21
C PRO A 84 -1.55 12.09 14.64
N ALA A 85 -1.02 11.22 15.50
CA ALA A 85 0.31 11.34 16.02
C ALA A 85 1.21 11.85 14.90
N ASN A 86 1.91 12.95 15.10
CA ASN A 86 2.56 13.75 14.05
C ASN A 86 3.48 12.92 13.11
N GLY A 87 3.77 11.66 13.48
CA GLY A 87 4.59 10.71 12.73
C GLY A 87 3.92 10.04 11.52
N VAL A 88 2.61 9.69 11.56
CA VAL A 88 1.98 8.88 10.49
C VAL A 88 1.90 9.63 9.16
N PRO A 89 1.37 10.86 9.06
CA PRO A 89 1.34 11.58 7.79
C PRO A 89 2.73 11.84 7.21
N VAL A 90 3.72 12.08 8.07
CA VAL A 90 5.12 12.29 7.64
C VAL A 90 5.70 10.98 7.11
N ALA A 91 5.51 9.87 7.83
CA ALA A 91 5.97 8.54 7.40
C ALA A 91 5.31 8.12 6.08
N MET A 92 4.01 8.35 5.91
CA MET A 92 3.28 8.06 4.67
C MET A 92 3.80 8.88 3.49
N SER A 93 3.99 10.18 3.67
CA SER A 93 4.52 11.05 2.61
C SER A 93 5.94 10.66 2.22
N ALA A 94 6.80 10.33 3.20
CA ALA A 94 8.15 9.84 2.96
C ALA A 94 8.12 8.49 2.23
N THR A 95 7.21 7.57 2.62
CA THR A 95 7.04 6.26 1.98
C THR A 95 6.62 6.41 0.52
N ALA A 96 5.63 7.25 0.23
CA ALA A 96 5.20 7.52 -1.15
C ALA A 96 6.34 8.08 -2.01
N ALA A 97 7.09 9.06 -1.49
CA ALA A 97 8.21 9.66 -2.21
C ALA A 97 9.34 8.66 -2.49
N VAL A 98 9.64 7.78 -1.54
CA VAL A 98 10.66 6.72 -1.69
C VAL A 98 10.23 5.68 -2.70
N LEU A 99 8.98 5.23 -2.67
CA LEU A 99 8.44 4.28 -3.65
C LEU A 99 8.45 4.86 -5.06
N ASP A 100 8.00 6.11 -5.24
CA ASP A 100 8.04 6.78 -6.55
C ASP A 100 9.48 6.91 -7.07
N HIS A 101 10.40 7.33 -6.22
CA HIS A 101 11.82 7.41 -6.57
C HIS A 101 12.39 6.04 -6.98
N ALA A 102 12.12 4.99 -6.19
CA ALA A 102 12.61 3.66 -6.46
C ALA A 102 12.05 3.07 -7.77
N MET A 103 10.74 3.23 -8.01
CA MET A 103 10.10 2.80 -9.25
C MET A 103 10.58 3.60 -10.47
N SER A 104 10.80 4.91 -10.30
CA SER A 104 11.36 5.75 -11.36
C SER A 104 12.79 5.36 -11.69
N ALA A 105 13.63 5.07 -10.68
CA ALA A 105 15.00 4.61 -10.86
C ALA A 105 15.04 3.30 -11.68
N LEU A 106 14.15 2.33 -11.40
CA LEU A 106 14.06 1.10 -12.17
C LEU A 106 13.65 1.38 -13.63
N ARG A 107 12.62 2.22 -13.87
CA ARG A 107 12.18 2.57 -15.23
C ARG A 107 13.26 3.24 -16.08
N THR A 108 14.10 4.03 -15.44
CA THR A 108 15.13 4.82 -16.12
C THR A 108 16.50 4.16 -16.12
N GLY A 109 16.70 3.06 -15.39
CA GLY A 109 17.98 2.38 -15.23
C GLY A 109 19.02 3.20 -14.45
N VAL A 110 18.59 4.21 -13.68
CA VAL A 110 19.47 5.06 -12.86
C VAL A 110 19.75 4.34 -11.53
N PRO A 111 20.99 4.40 -10.98
CA PRO A 111 21.30 3.83 -9.67
C PRO A 111 20.37 4.38 -8.57
N LEU A 112 19.89 3.49 -7.69
CA LEU A 112 19.03 3.83 -6.57
C LEU A 112 19.87 4.14 -5.33
N ASP A 113 19.78 5.37 -4.81
CA ASP A 113 20.28 5.66 -3.47
C ASP A 113 19.36 5.00 -2.44
N ILE A 114 19.90 4.02 -1.71
CA ILE A 114 19.17 3.27 -0.68
C ILE A 114 19.03 4.03 0.64
N THR A 115 19.78 5.12 0.85
CA THR A 115 19.78 5.87 2.10
C THR A 115 18.40 6.42 2.46
N PRO A 116 17.64 7.05 1.53
CA PRO A 116 16.27 7.47 1.81
C PRO A 116 15.34 6.30 2.15
N VAL A 117 15.51 5.14 1.49
CA VAL A 117 14.70 3.94 1.74
C VAL A 117 14.91 3.43 3.18
N ALA A 118 16.16 3.29 3.60
CA ALA A 118 16.50 2.84 4.96
C ALA A 118 16.00 3.82 6.04
N LYS A 119 16.16 5.13 5.80
CA LYS A 119 15.64 6.17 6.69
C LYS A 119 14.12 6.12 6.80
N THR A 120 13.42 5.97 5.68
CA THR A 120 11.96 5.87 5.66
C THR A 120 11.47 4.60 6.34
N ALA A 121 12.16 3.46 6.14
CA ALA A 121 11.84 2.22 6.87
C ALA A 121 11.96 2.41 8.39
N GLN A 122 13.01 3.08 8.88
CA GLN A 122 13.17 3.40 10.31
C GLN A 122 12.05 4.33 10.83
N GLN A 123 11.70 5.38 10.08
CA GLN A 123 10.61 6.29 10.45
C GLN A 123 9.27 5.57 10.52
N LEU A 124 9.01 4.67 9.58
CA LEU A 124 7.79 3.86 9.52
C LEU A 124 7.72 2.89 10.71
N VAL A 125 8.83 2.20 11.01
CA VAL A 125 8.95 1.33 12.17
C VAL A 125 8.62 2.09 13.47
N SER A 126 9.16 3.30 13.64
CA SER A 126 8.89 4.14 14.81
C SER A 126 7.42 4.61 14.86
N ALA A 127 6.88 5.06 13.73
CA ALA A 127 5.50 5.52 13.65
C ALA A 127 4.49 4.41 13.99
N ILE A 128 4.68 3.20 13.46
CA ILE A 128 3.79 2.06 13.74
C ILE A 128 3.91 1.60 15.20
N ALA A 129 5.12 1.64 15.79
CA ALA A 129 5.31 1.35 17.21
C ALA A 129 4.56 2.33 18.11
N GLU A 130 4.46 3.60 17.70
CA GLU A 130 3.78 4.67 18.46
C GLU A 130 2.26 4.59 18.35
N VAL A 131 1.72 4.43 17.13
CA VAL A 131 0.28 4.58 16.89
C VAL A 131 -0.47 3.25 16.73
N GLY A 132 0.25 2.15 16.54
CA GLY A 132 -0.31 0.83 16.26
C GLY A 132 -0.68 0.62 14.77
N ILE A 133 -0.91 -0.66 14.43
CA ILE A 133 -1.17 -1.06 13.05
C ILE A 133 -2.51 -0.53 12.52
N ASP A 134 -3.57 -0.48 13.34
CA ASP A 134 -4.89 -0.07 12.90
C ASP A 134 -4.91 1.39 12.42
N ALA A 135 -4.21 2.27 13.12
CA ALA A 135 -4.09 3.67 12.71
C ALA A 135 -3.33 3.79 11.38
N TRP A 136 -2.28 2.99 11.18
CA TRP A 136 -1.54 2.92 9.92
C TRP A 136 -2.41 2.41 8.77
N LEU A 137 -3.09 1.26 8.93
CA LEU A 137 -3.95 0.68 7.90
C LEU A 137 -5.07 1.63 7.49
N ASN A 138 -5.70 2.31 8.46
CA ASN A 138 -6.73 3.31 8.18
C ASN A 138 -6.19 4.51 7.42
N ALA A 139 -4.99 4.98 7.75
CA ALA A 139 -4.34 6.07 7.04
C ALA A 139 -4.02 5.67 5.58
N VAL A 140 -3.47 4.47 5.35
CA VAL A 140 -3.14 3.97 4.00
C VAL A 140 -4.40 3.82 3.13
N ARG A 141 -5.49 3.25 3.66
CA ARG A 141 -6.76 3.11 2.92
C ARG A 141 -7.30 4.42 2.37
N ASN A 142 -7.06 5.53 3.07
CA ASN A 142 -7.59 6.84 2.70
C ASN A 142 -6.71 7.61 1.71
N HIS A 143 -5.53 7.14 1.34
CA HIS A 143 -4.56 8.00 0.65
C HIS A 143 -4.04 7.52 -0.70
N HIS A 144 -4.06 6.23 -1.00
CA HIS A 144 -3.41 5.69 -2.21
C HIS A 144 -4.18 4.53 -2.81
N GLU A 145 -4.02 4.31 -4.12
CA GLU A 145 -4.53 3.15 -4.86
C GLU A 145 -3.40 2.41 -5.60
N GLY A 146 -3.62 1.14 -5.90
CA GLY A 146 -2.70 0.33 -6.69
C GLY A 146 -1.43 -0.11 -5.95
N THR A 147 -0.34 -0.25 -6.69
CA THR A 147 0.93 -0.80 -6.18
C THR A 147 1.49 -0.03 -4.97
N PHE A 148 1.32 1.30 -4.92
CA PHE A 148 1.77 2.11 -3.78
C PHE A 148 1.01 1.77 -2.50
N GLN A 149 -0.31 1.68 -2.56
CA GLN A 149 -1.14 1.30 -1.42
C GLN A 149 -0.76 -0.09 -0.93
N HIS A 150 -0.59 -1.03 -1.85
CA HIS A 150 -0.18 -2.39 -1.54
C HIS A 150 1.16 -2.42 -0.80
N CYS A 151 2.20 -1.77 -1.33
CA CYS A 151 3.51 -1.70 -0.66
C CYS A 151 3.43 -1.10 0.74
N MET A 152 2.61 -0.05 0.94
CA MET A 152 2.41 0.56 2.26
C MET A 152 1.68 -0.39 3.22
N LEU A 153 0.67 -1.13 2.75
CA LEU A 153 -0.05 -2.13 3.54
C LEU A 153 0.89 -3.25 3.97
N VAL A 154 1.63 -3.84 3.01
CA VAL A 154 2.60 -4.92 3.28
C VAL A 154 3.65 -4.46 4.27
N THR A 155 4.24 -3.27 4.07
CA THR A 155 5.27 -2.73 4.98
C THR A 155 4.71 -2.52 6.39
N GLY A 156 3.47 -2.01 6.49
CA GLY A 156 2.80 -1.81 7.78
C GLY A 156 2.55 -3.12 8.52
N VAL A 157 1.97 -4.09 7.84
CA VAL A 157 1.69 -5.43 8.40
C VAL A 157 2.99 -6.13 8.82
N ALA A 158 4.02 -6.09 7.97
CA ALA A 158 5.32 -6.69 8.25
C ALA A 158 6.02 -6.05 9.46
N THR A 159 5.95 -4.72 9.58
CA THR A 159 6.48 -3.98 10.73
C THR A 159 5.74 -4.34 12.02
N ALA A 160 4.41 -4.34 11.98
CA ALA A 160 3.59 -4.72 13.13
C ALA A 160 3.86 -6.16 13.57
N TYR A 161 3.98 -7.09 12.61
CA TYR A 161 4.41 -8.47 12.89
C TYR A 161 5.74 -8.50 13.64
N GLY A 162 6.74 -7.75 13.14
CA GLY A 162 8.06 -7.67 13.78
C GLY A 162 8.00 -7.20 15.24
N HIS A 163 7.20 -6.16 15.51
CA HIS A 163 6.97 -5.68 16.88
C HIS A 163 6.19 -6.69 17.73
N GLY A 164 5.08 -7.21 17.22
CA GLY A 164 4.20 -8.14 17.94
C GLY A 164 4.85 -9.49 18.28
N THR A 165 5.88 -9.88 17.51
CA THR A 165 6.67 -11.10 17.73
C THR A 165 8.03 -10.84 18.36
N ALA A 166 8.29 -9.61 18.78
CA ALA A 166 9.54 -9.18 19.43
C ALA A 166 10.80 -9.49 18.60
N LEU A 167 10.74 -9.30 17.28
CA LEU A 167 11.95 -9.38 16.46
C LEU A 167 12.97 -8.29 16.89
N PRO A 168 14.27 -8.57 16.79
CA PRO A 168 15.29 -7.55 17.04
C PRO A 168 15.07 -6.31 16.16
N PRO A 169 15.25 -5.08 16.68
CA PRO A 169 14.99 -3.84 15.91
C PRO A 169 15.65 -3.80 14.52
N PRO A 170 16.90 -4.27 14.33
CA PRO A 170 17.50 -4.32 12.99
C PRO A 170 16.74 -5.25 12.02
N GLU A 171 16.17 -6.35 12.52
CA GLU A 171 15.38 -7.28 11.69
C GLU A 171 14.03 -6.67 11.30
N VAL A 172 13.41 -5.90 12.20
CA VAL A 172 12.18 -5.14 11.88
C VAL A 172 12.44 -4.12 10.79
N VAL A 173 13.56 -3.39 10.83
CA VAL A 173 13.95 -2.44 9.79
C VAL A 173 14.23 -3.16 8.46
N LYS A 174 14.90 -4.31 8.47
CA LYS A 174 15.11 -5.12 7.25
C LYS A 174 13.77 -5.56 6.65
N LEU A 175 12.86 -6.02 7.49
CA LEU A 175 11.54 -6.48 7.08
C LEU A 175 10.70 -5.33 6.49
N ALA A 176 10.73 -4.15 7.12
CA ALA A 176 10.11 -2.94 6.58
C ALA A 176 10.74 -2.53 5.24
N THR A 177 12.07 -2.58 5.12
CA THR A 177 12.78 -2.29 3.86
C THR A 177 12.38 -3.28 2.76
N ALA A 178 12.27 -4.56 3.09
CA ALA A 178 11.81 -5.58 2.14
C ALA A 178 10.36 -5.32 1.70
N GLY A 179 9.47 -4.96 2.62
CA GLY A 179 8.09 -4.58 2.32
C GLY A 179 7.99 -3.36 1.40
N LEU A 180 8.87 -2.35 1.56
CA LEU A 180 8.93 -1.20 0.66
C LEU A 180 9.37 -1.57 -0.76
N LEU A 181 10.28 -2.52 -0.91
CA LEU A 181 10.97 -2.79 -2.17
C LEU A 181 10.48 -4.06 -2.89
N HIS A 182 9.66 -4.93 -2.25
CA HIS A 182 9.33 -6.25 -2.82
C HIS A 182 8.71 -6.17 -4.22
N ASP A 183 7.92 -5.17 -4.46
CA ASP A 183 7.14 -4.96 -5.69
C ASP A 183 7.76 -3.93 -6.65
N ILE A 184 8.99 -3.47 -6.42
CA ILE A 184 9.66 -2.45 -7.26
C ILE A 184 9.69 -2.86 -8.74
N GLY A 185 9.83 -4.14 -9.03
CA GLY A 185 9.86 -4.68 -10.40
C GLY A 185 8.57 -4.49 -11.17
N LYS A 186 7.44 -4.21 -10.49
CA LYS A 186 6.18 -3.85 -11.18
C LYS A 186 6.28 -2.54 -11.97
N ALA A 187 7.30 -1.73 -11.71
CA ALA A 187 7.56 -0.50 -12.47
C ALA A 187 7.91 -0.76 -13.95
N SER A 188 8.31 -1.97 -14.32
CA SER A 188 8.56 -2.37 -15.72
C SER A 188 7.29 -2.84 -16.44
N ILE A 189 6.18 -3.04 -15.72
CA ILE A 189 4.92 -3.56 -16.26
C ILE A 189 4.00 -2.38 -16.61
N THR A 190 3.36 -2.47 -17.77
CA THR A 190 2.42 -1.43 -18.21
C THR A 190 1.16 -1.39 -17.32
N THR A 191 0.61 -0.20 -17.13
CA THR A 191 -0.63 0.00 -16.37
C THR A 191 -1.81 -0.75 -16.95
N ASP A 192 -1.85 -0.96 -18.28
CA ASP A 192 -2.89 -1.75 -18.94
C ASP A 192 -2.98 -3.19 -18.43
N ILE A 193 -1.85 -3.75 -17.97
CA ILE A 193 -1.79 -5.08 -17.36
C ILE A 193 -2.03 -5.00 -15.85
N LEU A 194 -1.37 -4.06 -15.16
CA LEU A 194 -1.47 -3.94 -13.70
C LEU A 194 -2.88 -3.57 -13.23
N ASP A 195 -3.53 -2.66 -13.95
CA ASP A 195 -4.86 -2.11 -13.59
C ASP A 195 -5.99 -2.76 -14.40
N LYS A 196 -5.70 -3.87 -15.10
CA LYS A 196 -6.70 -4.54 -15.94
C LYS A 196 -7.92 -4.98 -15.13
N PRO A 197 -9.12 -4.50 -15.46
CA PRO A 197 -10.33 -4.98 -14.81
C PRO A 197 -10.65 -6.41 -15.27
N GLY A 198 -10.59 -7.37 -14.34
CA GLY A 198 -10.92 -8.77 -14.60
C GLY A 198 -9.72 -9.71 -14.59
N ARG A 199 -9.91 -10.89 -15.19
CA ARG A 199 -8.87 -11.92 -15.21
C ARG A 199 -7.77 -11.60 -16.22
N LEU A 200 -6.53 -11.81 -15.80
CA LEU A 200 -5.38 -11.78 -16.70
C LEU A 200 -5.36 -13.01 -17.60
N THR A 201 -4.90 -12.85 -18.83
CA THR A 201 -4.53 -13.97 -19.67
C THR A 201 -3.26 -14.65 -19.16
N ASP A 202 -2.96 -15.88 -19.60
CA ASP A 202 -1.75 -16.59 -19.20
C ASP A 202 -0.48 -15.80 -19.57
N VAL A 203 -0.51 -15.09 -20.71
CA VAL A 203 0.61 -14.24 -21.16
C VAL A 203 0.79 -13.04 -20.24
N GLU A 204 -0.27 -12.34 -19.90
CA GLU A 204 -0.22 -11.19 -18.98
C GLU A 204 0.21 -11.63 -17.58
N TYR A 205 -0.28 -12.78 -17.13
CA TYR A 205 0.12 -13.34 -15.84
C TYR A 205 1.61 -13.72 -15.83
N ALA A 206 2.11 -14.27 -16.93
CA ALA A 206 3.55 -14.57 -17.08
C ALA A 206 4.41 -13.30 -17.03
N ILE A 207 3.92 -12.17 -17.58
CA ILE A 207 4.59 -10.86 -17.48
C ILE A 207 4.63 -10.41 -16.02
N ILE A 208 3.50 -10.48 -15.30
CA ILE A 208 3.46 -10.10 -13.88
C ILE A 208 4.43 -10.95 -13.06
N LYS A 209 4.51 -12.25 -13.30
CA LYS A 209 5.41 -13.15 -12.55
C LYS A 209 6.89 -12.83 -12.68
N ARG A 210 7.28 -11.95 -13.58
CA ARG A 210 8.68 -11.52 -13.75
C ARG A 210 9.11 -10.43 -12.76
N HIS A 211 8.17 -9.68 -12.15
CA HIS A 211 8.52 -8.53 -11.31
C HIS A 211 9.47 -8.88 -10.14
N PRO A 212 9.39 -10.05 -9.46
CA PRO A 212 10.35 -10.34 -8.38
C PRO A 212 11.78 -10.43 -8.90
N THR A 213 11.97 -11.09 -10.03
CA THR A 213 13.29 -11.23 -10.67
C THR A 213 13.79 -9.88 -11.20
N GLU A 214 12.95 -9.11 -11.86
CA GLU A 214 13.31 -7.78 -12.40
C GLU A 214 13.67 -6.80 -11.28
N GLY A 215 12.89 -6.79 -10.20
CA GLY A 215 13.20 -5.99 -9.01
C GLY A 215 14.51 -6.40 -8.34
N TYR A 216 14.74 -7.70 -8.17
CA TYR A 216 15.97 -8.25 -7.63
C TYR A 216 17.19 -7.87 -8.47
N GLU A 217 17.15 -8.08 -9.80
CA GLU A 217 18.28 -7.79 -10.70
C GLU A 217 18.62 -6.29 -10.69
N PHE A 218 17.58 -5.43 -10.71
CA PHE A 218 17.78 -3.99 -10.60
C PHE A 218 18.45 -3.61 -9.28
N LEU A 219 17.91 -4.04 -8.15
CA LEU A 219 18.46 -3.71 -6.83
C LEU A 219 19.87 -4.26 -6.65
N ARG A 220 20.14 -5.48 -7.11
CA ARG A 220 21.47 -6.10 -7.05
C ARG A 220 22.52 -5.32 -7.84
N ALA A 221 22.15 -4.79 -9.00
CA ALA A 221 23.04 -4.05 -9.88
C ALA A 221 23.24 -2.57 -9.48
N HIS A 222 22.21 -1.96 -8.90
CA HIS A 222 22.12 -0.51 -8.77
C HIS A 222 21.97 0.01 -7.33
N SER A 223 22.10 -0.85 -6.32
CA SER A 223 21.97 -0.44 -4.93
C SER A 223 22.83 -1.25 -3.97
N LEU A 224 22.99 -0.74 -2.74
CA LEU A 224 23.69 -1.43 -1.64
C LEU A 224 22.70 -2.13 -0.68
N VAL A 225 21.64 -2.72 -1.21
CA VAL A 225 20.66 -3.46 -0.42
C VAL A 225 21.28 -4.75 0.11
N GLY A 226 21.01 -5.06 1.38
CA GLY A 226 21.51 -6.27 2.04
C GLY A 226 20.96 -7.57 1.40
N LYS A 227 21.75 -8.63 1.47
CA LYS A 227 21.41 -9.95 0.84
C LYS A 227 20.06 -10.50 1.30
N ASP A 228 19.70 -10.32 2.58
CA ASP A 228 18.43 -10.81 3.13
C ASP A 228 17.23 -10.11 2.47
N VAL A 229 17.33 -8.77 2.28
CA VAL A 229 16.29 -7.98 1.62
C VAL A 229 16.23 -8.33 0.13
N LEU A 230 17.38 -8.48 -0.55
CA LEU A 230 17.43 -8.91 -1.95
C LEU A 230 16.76 -10.28 -2.15
N ALA A 231 17.04 -11.24 -1.26
CA ALA A 231 16.38 -12.55 -1.30
C ALA A 231 14.86 -12.40 -1.10
N ALA A 232 14.43 -11.56 -0.14
CA ALA A 232 13.02 -11.34 0.10
C ALA A 232 12.32 -10.70 -1.11
N VAL A 233 12.93 -9.75 -1.81
CA VAL A 233 12.40 -9.16 -3.05
C VAL A 233 12.24 -10.21 -4.16
N ARG A 234 13.23 -11.09 -4.34
CA ARG A 234 13.18 -12.12 -5.38
C ARG A 234 12.17 -13.22 -5.09
N ASP A 235 12.06 -13.64 -3.81
CA ASP A 235 11.47 -14.92 -3.44
C ASP A 235 10.13 -14.76 -2.67
N HIS A 236 9.55 -13.54 -2.56
CA HIS A 236 8.33 -13.31 -1.76
C HIS A 236 7.07 -14.02 -2.28
N HIS A 237 7.10 -14.52 -3.50
CA HIS A 237 6.05 -15.36 -4.07
C HIS A 237 6.38 -16.86 -4.07
N GLU A 238 7.45 -17.26 -3.40
CA GLU A 238 7.75 -18.67 -3.19
C GLU A 238 6.91 -19.26 -2.06
N PHE A 239 6.52 -20.52 -2.22
CA PHE A 239 5.81 -21.30 -1.22
C PHE A 239 6.67 -22.43 -0.70
N LEU A 240 6.49 -22.79 0.58
CA LEU A 240 7.32 -23.80 1.25
C LEU A 240 7.22 -25.21 0.63
N ASP A 241 6.17 -25.48 -0.15
CA ASP A 241 5.91 -26.72 -0.88
C ASP A 241 6.51 -26.74 -2.29
N GLY A 242 7.19 -25.67 -2.72
CA GLY A 242 7.79 -25.54 -4.06
C GLY A 242 6.79 -25.15 -5.16
N SER A 243 5.53 -24.86 -4.82
CA SER A 243 4.51 -24.46 -5.82
C SER A 243 4.52 -22.96 -6.15
N GLY A 244 5.45 -22.20 -5.57
CA GLY A 244 5.63 -20.77 -5.79
C GLY A 244 6.41 -20.43 -7.05
N TYR A 245 6.81 -19.17 -7.16
CA TYR A 245 7.65 -18.64 -8.25
C TYR A 245 8.60 -17.56 -7.71
N PRO A 246 9.70 -17.21 -8.40
CA PRO A 246 10.07 -17.60 -9.76
C PRO A 246 10.84 -18.94 -9.88
N ALA A 247 11.41 -19.45 -8.79
CA ALA A 247 12.34 -20.59 -8.84
C ALA A 247 11.74 -21.93 -8.34
N GLY A 248 10.57 -21.90 -7.68
CA GLY A 248 9.95 -23.07 -7.09
C GLY A 248 10.73 -23.58 -5.87
N LEU A 249 11.23 -22.65 -5.04
CA LEU A 249 12.03 -22.95 -3.85
C LEU A 249 11.21 -23.69 -2.80
N THR A 250 11.88 -24.62 -2.11
CA THR A 250 11.29 -25.35 -0.99
C THR A 250 11.63 -24.70 0.37
N ARG A 251 10.99 -25.17 1.45
CA ARG A 251 11.18 -24.66 2.81
C ARG A 251 12.66 -24.45 3.19
N ALA A 252 13.55 -25.35 2.84
CA ALA A 252 14.96 -25.27 3.23
C ALA A 252 15.70 -24.12 2.54
N GLU A 253 15.22 -23.69 1.38
CA GLU A 253 15.87 -22.71 0.51
C GLU A 253 15.34 -21.27 0.72
N ILE A 254 14.13 -21.14 1.26
CA ILE A 254 13.50 -19.82 1.50
C ILE A 254 13.98 -19.24 2.83
N ALA A 255 14.61 -18.06 2.77
CA ALA A 255 15.12 -17.36 3.95
C ALA A 255 14.00 -16.96 4.95
N PRO A 256 14.28 -16.92 6.27
CA PRO A 256 13.27 -16.57 7.28
C PRO A 256 12.57 -15.22 7.03
N LEU A 257 13.31 -14.18 6.63
CA LEU A 257 12.76 -12.86 6.31
C LEU A 257 11.73 -12.94 5.17
N THR A 258 12.06 -13.71 4.13
CA THR A 258 11.17 -13.94 2.98
C THR A 258 9.87 -14.61 3.39
N ARG A 259 9.94 -15.66 4.24
CA ARG A 259 8.74 -16.38 4.71
C ARG A 259 7.78 -15.46 5.47
N ILE A 260 8.32 -14.53 6.27
CA ILE A 260 7.52 -13.54 6.99
C ILE A 260 6.89 -12.58 5.98
N LEU A 261 7.69 -12.05 5.05
CA LEU A 261 7.20 -11.13 4.03
C LEU A 261 6.10 -11.76 3.18
N THR A 262 6.26 -13.01 2.72
CA THR A 262 5.24 -13.77 1.97
C THR A 262 3.89 -13.82 2.70
N VAL A 263 3.88 -14.12 3.99
CA VAL A 263 2.64 -14.16 4.78
C VAL A 263 2.03 -12.77 4.91
N CYS A 264 2.86 -11.74 5.14
CA CYS A 264 2.39 -10.34 5.26
C CYS A 264 1.84 -9.82 3.93
N ASP A 265 2.47 -10.15 2.81
CA ASP A 265 2.05 -9.79 1.45
C ASP A 265 0.68 -10.41 1.12
N ILE A 266 0.52 -11.72 1.32
CA ILE A 266 -0.76 -12.41 1.09
C ILE A 266 -1.85 -11.81 1.97
N TYR A 267 -1.57 -11.56 3.25
CA TYR A 267 -2.54 -10.92 4.15
C TYR A 267 -2.93 -9.53 3.65
N ALA A 268 -1.95 -8.68 3.34
CA ALA A 268 -2.19 -7.34 2.84
C ALA A 268 -3.03 -7.33 1.56
N ALA A 269 -2.74 -8.22 0.60
CA ALA A 269 -3.50 -8.36 -0.64
C ALA A 269 -4.97 -8.79 -0.42
N MET A 270 -5.26 -9.51 0.67
CA MET A 270 -6.62 -9.91 1.01
C MET A 270 -7.43 -8.78 1.66
N ILE A 271 -6.81 -7.96 2.51
CA ILE A 271 -7.47 -6.85 3.20
C ILE A 271 -7.44 -5.52 2.42
N GLU A 272 -6.74 -5.51 1.29
CA GLU A 272 -6.65 -4.36 0.39
C GLU A 272 -8.00 -4.09 -0.28
N GLU A 273 -8.43 -2.83 -0.26
CA GLU A 273 -9.61 -2.38 -1.01
C GLU A 273 -9.22 -2.17 -2.47
N ARG A 274 -9.86 -2.90 -3.37
CA ARG A 274 -9.67 -2.76 -4.81
C ARG A 274 -10.98 -2.40 -5.49
N SER A 275 -10.91 -1.63 -6.57
CA SER A 275 -12.10 -1.14 -7.30
C SER A 275 -13.06 -2.24 -7.76
N TYR A 276 -12.57 -3.48 -7.86
CA TYR A 276 -13.35 -4.65 -8.34
C TYR A 276 -13.59 -5.72 -7.28
N LYS A 277 -13.07 -5.54 -6.03
CA LYS A 277 -13.20 -6.53 -4.95
C LYS A 277 -13.24 -5.81 -3.59
N PRO A 278 -14.27 -6.05 -2.77
CA PRO A 278 -14.29 -5.53 -1.41
C PRO A 278 -13.17 -6.17 -0.56
N PRO A 279 -12.63 -5.44 0.43
CA PRO A 279 -11.62 -5.96 1.34
C PRO A 279 -12.18 -7.16 2.14
N MET A 280 -11.34 -8.17 2.32
CA MET A 280 -11.69 -9.32 3.16
C MET A 280 -11.59 -8.92 4.64
N PRO A 281 -12.54 -9.32 5.50
CA PRO A 281 -12.40 -9.14 6.94
C PRO A 281 -11.12 -9.78 7.48
N PRO A 282 -10.39 -9.13 8.43
CA PRO A 282 -9.13 -9.64 8.98
C PRO A 282 -9.20 -11.08 9.46
N GLN A 283 -10.27 -11.45 10.18
CA GLN A 283 -10.52 -12.83 10.64
C GLN A 283 -10.54 -13.82 9.49
N GLN A 284 -11.26 -13.50 8.41
CA GLN A 284 -11.36 -14.38 7.24
C GLN A 284 -10.03 -14.52 6.51
N ALA A 285 -9.25 -13.44 6.42
CA ALA A 285 -7.91 -13.47 5.82
C ALA A 285 -6.96 -14.40 6.61
N ILE A 286 -7.02 -14.37 7.93
CA ILE A 286 -6.26 -15.29 8.78
C ILE A 286 -6.72 -16.75 8.57
N GLU A 287 -8.00 -17.04 8.44
CA GLU A 287 -8.47 -18.40 8.15
C GLU A 287 -7.98 -18.93 6.79
N VAL A 288 -7.87 -18.06 5.78
CA VAL A 288 -7.26 -18.43 4.49
C VAL A 288 -5.78 -18.77 4.69
N LEU A 289 -5.02 -17.94 5.42
CA LEU A 289 -3.60 -18.19 5.73
C LEU A 289 -3.41 -19.49 6.52
N LYS A 290 -4.25 -19.79 7.50
CA LYS A 290 -4.24 -21.06 8.24
C LYS A 290 -4.49 -22.25 7.31
N SER A 291 -5.38 -22.10 6.33
CA SER A 291 -5.61 -23.13 5.31
C SER A 291 -4.37 -23.35 4.44
N MET A 292 -3.68 -22.26 4.04
CA MET A 292 -2.41 -22.35 3.31
C MET A 292 -1.30 -22.99 4.15
N ALA A 293 -1.25 -22.72 5.47
CA ALA A 293 -0.31 -23.37 6.36
C ALA A 293 -0.56 -24.88 6.46
N ARG A 294 -1.83 -25.29 6.62
CA ARG A 294 -2.21 -26.72 6.62
C ARG A 294 -1.86 -27.44 5.33
N SER A 295 -1.88 -26.75 4.18
CA SER A 295 -1.45 -27.28 2.89
C SER A 295 0.06 -27.22 2.67
N GLY A 296 0.85 -26.76 3.63
CA GLY A 296 2.32 -26.69 3.55
C GLY A 296 2.89 -25.53 2.77
N LYS A 297 2.06 -24.54 2.37
CA LYS A 297 2.48 -23.40 1.54
C LYS A 297 3.17 -22.31 2.33
N VAL A 298 2.69 -22.00 3.53
CA VAL A 298 3.26 -20.98 4.40
C VAL A 298 3.54 -21.56 5.79
N GLU A 299 4.31 -20.84 6.60
CA GLU A 299 4.72 -21.30 7.91
C GLU A 299 3.66 -20.99 8.98
N ASP A 300 3.12 -22.02 9.64
CA ASP A 300 2.02 -21.94 10.60
C ASP A 300 2.33 -20.97 11.75
N ARG A 301 3.52 -21.05 12.36
CA ARG A 301 3.94 -20.15 13.44
C ARG A 301 3.99 -18.68 13.03
N ILE A 302 4.23 -18.37 11.72
CA ILE A 302 4.21 -17.00 11.22
C ILE A 302 2.76 -16.53 11.13
N VAL A 303 1.85 -17.38 10.66
CA VAL A 303 0.41 -17.08 10.61
C VAL A 303 -0.14 -16.84 12.01
N ASP A 304 0.21 -17.69 12.98
CA ASP A 304 -0.18 -17.51 14.38
C ASP A 304 0.40 -16.23 15.01
N GLY A 305 1.65 -15.89 14.66
CA GLY A 305 2.28 -14.63 15.09
C GLY A 305 1.53 -13.41 14.54
N LEU A 306 1.14 -13.45 13.27
CA LEU A 306 0.37 -12.39 12.63
C LEU A 306 -1.03 -12.27 13.24
N SER A 307 -1.73 -13.39 13.43
CA SER A 307 -3.06 -13.44 14.06
C SER A 307 -3.04 -12.74 15.44
N ARG A 308 -2.10 -13.09 16.30
CA ARG A 308 -1.93 -12.43 17.61
C ARG A 308 -1.61 -10.94 17.49
N THR A 309 -0.79 -10.56 16.51
CA THR A 309 -0.38 -9.15 16.33
C THR A 309 -1.54 -8.25 15.92
N ILE A 310 -2.45 -8.76 15.09
CA ILE A 310 -3.64 -8.01 14.62
C ILE A 310 -4.88 -8.23 15.47
N GLY A 311 -4.81 -9.06 16.53
CA GLY A 311 -5.88 -9.26 17.51
C GLY A 311 -7.05 -10.12 17.03
N VAL A 312 -6.81 -11.09 16.13
CA VAL A 312 -7.86 -12.01 15.60
C VAL A 312 -7.42 -13.47 15.62
#